data_f5ba8fe4eae437d343c211e162342a79
#
_entry.id   f5ba8fe4eae437d343c211e162342a79
#
_cell.length_a   1.000
_cell.length_b   1.000
_cell.length_c   1.000
_cell.angle_alpha   90.00
_cell.angle_beta   90.00
_cell.angle_gamma   90.00
#
_symmetry.space_group_name_H-M   'P 1'
#
loop_
_entity.id
_entity.type
_entity.pdbx_description
1 polymer ?
#
loop_
_entity_poly.entity_id
_entity_poly.type
_entity_poly.pdbx_seq_one_letter_code
_entity_poly.pdbx_strand_id
1 'polypeptide(L)'
;MKQDAALSSVVGVMLMLTITVVLFGVVALVATSTAGDTKTPVTAELTAVTVTDDGVIFELISGEPVRLSDIRVVLGVREDSTKTLSLCGEPHLKGTETIGLGDRFTLEGVPDTGGMKFDSLIVQNGDHLTYRFYDSTDRPFSSGEIRI
;
A
#
# COMPACT_ATOMS: atom_id res chain seq x y z
N MET A 1 59.44 -29.45 -22.30
CA MET A 1 58.53 -28.62 -23.16
C MET A 1 57.11 -29.15 -23.30
N LYS A 2 56.86 -30.46 -23.41
CA LYS A 2 55.48 -30.98 -23.52
C LYS A 2 54.68 -30.97 -22.20
N GLN A 3 55.33 -30.96 -21.05
CA GLN A 3 54.68 -30.93 -19.73
C GLN A 3 54.12 -29.53 -19.39
N ASP A 4 54.80 -28.48 -19.80
CA ASP A 4 54.35 -27.10 -19.53
C ASP A 4 53.08 -26.73 -20.30
N ALA A 5 52.93 -27.27 -21.53
CA ALA A 5 51.73 -27.05 -22.34
C ALA A 5 50.50 -27.77 -21.76
N ALA A 6 50.69 -28.97 -21.17
CA ALA A 6 49.62 -29.71 -20.53
C ALA A 6 49.19 -29.07 -19.23
N LEU A 7 50.12 -28.55 -18.42
CA LEU A 7 49.86 -27.81 -17.19
C LEU A 7 49.09 -26.49 -17.48
N SER A 8 49.49 -25.80 -18.55
CA SER A 8 48.81 -24.55 -18.97
C SER A 8 47.36 -24.79 -19.39
N SER A 9 47.10 -25.91 -20.09
CA SER A 9 45.75 -26.31 -20.51
C SER A 9 44.85 -26.63 -19.31
N VAL A 10 45.36 -27.36 -18.32
CA VAL A 10 44.61 -27.71 -17.11
C VAL A 10 44.31 -26.50 -16.26
N VAL A 11 45.30 -25.59 -16.10
CA VAL A 11 45.10 -24.34 -15.35
C VAL A 11 44.07 -23.45 -16.05
N GLY A 12 44.07 -23.40 -17.40
CA GLY A 12 43.07 -22.62 -18.16
C GLY A 12 41.66 -23.14 -17.96
N VAL A 13 41.46 -24.46 -17.98
CA VAL A 13 40.14 -25.08 -17.74
C VAL A 13 39.70 -24.86 -16.31
N MET A 14 40.57 -25.00 -15.30
CA MET A 14 40.24 -24.73 -13.91
C MET A 14 39.86 -23.27 -13.70
N LEU A 15 40.59 -22.34 -14.32
CA LEU A 15 40.27 -20.90 -14.22
C LEU A 15 38.91 -20.59 -14.83
N MET A 16 38.61 -21.15 -16.00
CA MET A 16 37.36 -20.96 -16.69
C MET A 16 36.17 -21.50 -15.87
N LEU A 17 36.34 -22.68 -15.26
CA LEU A 17 35.34 -23.31 -14.40
C LEU A 17 35.09 -22.48 -13.14
N THR A 18 36.15 -21.97 -12.55
CA THR A 18 36.03 -21.10 -11.37
C THR A 18 35.27 -19.80 -11.69
N ILE A 19 35.60 -19.15 -12.82
CA ILE A 19 34.90 -17.91 -13.24
C ILE A 19 33.44 -18.20 -13.54
N THR A 20 33.10 -19.31 -14.20
CA THR A 20 31.69 -19.66 -14.49
C THR A 20 30.89 -19.94 -13.24
N VAL A 21 31.47 -20.63 -12.25
CA VAL A 21 30.78 -20.86 -10.96
C VAL A 21 30.55 -19.56 -10.19
N VAL A 22 31.56 -18.68 -10.17
CA VAL A 22 31.42 -17.37 -9.51
C VAL A 22 30.36 -16.50 -10.20
N LEU A 23 30.37 -16.43 -11.53
CA LEU A 23 29.39 -15.71 -12.31
C LEU A 23 27.97 -16.25 -12.08
N PHE A 24 27.82 -17.58 -12.10
CA PHE A 24 26.55 -18.23 -11.84
C PHE A 24 26.04 -17.90 -10.41
N GLY A 25 26.92 -17.92 -9.41
CA GLY A 25 26.60 -17.56 -8.04
C GLY A 25 26.12 -16.11 -7.90
N VAL A 26 26.79 -15.18 -8.59
CA VAL A 26 26.39 -13.75 -8.60
C VAL A 26 25.03 -13.58 -9.29
N VAL A 27 24.81 -14.22 -10.44
CA VAL A 27 23.53 -14.15 -11.15
C VAL A 27 22.40 -14.75 -10.32
N ALA A 28 22.63 -15.89 -9.65
CA ALA A 28 21.66 -16.51 -8.78
C ALA A 28 21.31 -15.59 -7.61
N LEU A 29 22.30 -14.92 -6.98
CA LEU A 29 22.10 -13.98 -5.90
C LEU A 29 21.25 -12.78 -6.34
N VAL A 30 21.57 -12.20 -7.51
CA VAL A 30 20.81 -11.08 -8.07
C VAL A 30 19.38 -11.51 -8.43
N ALA A 31 19.21 -12.70 -9.03
CA ALA A 31 17.88 -13.21 -9.38
C ALA A 31 16.99 -13.43 -8.14
N THR A 32 17.55 -13.93 -7.05
CA THR A 32 16.81 -14.13 -5.79
C THR A 32 16.52 -12.81 -5.09
N SER A 33 17.41 -11.80 -5.17
CA SER A 33 17.17 -10.48 -4.59
C SER A 33 16.16 -9.64 -5.39
N THR A 34 16.01 -9.92 -6.68
CA THR A 34 15.02 -9.23 -7.55
C THR A 34 13.63 -9.87 -7.48
N ALA A 35 13.54 -11.10 -6.99
CA ALA A 35 12.28 -11.78 -6.68
C ALA A 35 11.68 -11.27 -5.34
N GLY A 36 11.88 -9.99 -5.02
CA GLY A 36 11.16 -9.31 -3.95
C GLY A 36 9.68 -9.37 -4.22
N ASP A 37 8.88 -9.52 -3.17
CA ASP A 37 7.43 -9.58 -3.17
C ASP A 37 6.82 -8.62 -4.21
N THR A 38 6.45 -9.16 -5.34
CA THR A 38 5.62 -8.45 -6.30
C THR A 38 4.21 -8.44 -5.70
N LYS A 39 4.00 -7.54 -4.71
CA LYS A 39 2.66 -7.30 -4.21
C LYS A 39 1.81 -6.87 -5.40
N THR A 40 0.84 -7.69 -5.75
CA THR A 40 -0.14 -7.34 -6.77
C THR A 40 -0.85 -6.07 -6.32
N PRO A 41 -1.00 -5.06 -7.20
CA PRO A 41 -1.73 -3.85 -6.85
C PRO A 41 -3.17 -4.21 -6.47
N VAL A 42 -3.65 -3.63 -5.40
CA VAL A 42 -5.04 -3.81 -4.96
C VAL A 42 -5.96 -3.19 -6.00
N THR A 43 -6.90 -3.99 -6.50
CA THR A 43 -7.97 -3.52 -7.37
C THR A 43 -9.27 -3.58 -6.58
N ALA A 44 -9.61 -2.48 -5.91
CA ALA A 44 -10.80 -2.36 -5.08
C ALA A 44 -11.39 -0.96 -5.21
N GLU A 45 -12.69 -0.84 -5.11
CA GLU A 45 -13.40 0.43 -5.12
C GLU A 45 -14.19 0.60 -3.82
N LEU A 46 -13.78 1.59 -3.02
CA LEU A 46 -14.39 1.96 -1.77
C LEU A 46 -15.20 3.23 -1.96
N THR A 47 -16.43 3.25 -1.43
CA THR A 47 -17.26 4.44 -1.46
C THR A 47 -17.68 4.83 -0.04
N ALA A 48 -17.75 6.14 0.21
CA ALA A 48 -18.35 6.66 1.44
C ALA A 48 -19.88 6.54 1.34
N VAL A 49 -20.49 5.85 2.29
CA VAL A 49 -21.94 5.58 2.30
C VAL A 49 -22.68 6.63 3.13
N THR A 50 -22.18 6.92 4.31
CA THR A 50 -22.83 7.86 5.24
C THR A 50 -21.84 8.39 6.26
N VAL A 51 -22.20 9.53 6.83
CA VAL A 51 -21.54 10.14 7.97
C VAL A 51 -22.38 9.86 9.23
N THR A 52 -21.73 9.41 10.29
CA THR A 52 -22.32 9.15 11.59
C THR A 52 -21.55 9.90 12.66
N ASP A 53 -22.08 9.94 13.89
CA ASP A 53 -21.40 10.57 15.04
C ASP A 53 -20.04 9.90 15.36
N ASP A 54 -19.85 8.63 14.95
CA ASP A 54 -18.61 7.87 15.16
C ASP A 54 -17.59 8.02 14.00
N GLY A 55 -17.98 8.69 12.91
CA GLY A 55 -17.11 8.88 11.74
C GLY A 55 -17.80 8.65 10.41
N VAL A 56 -17.02 8.33 9.40
CA VAL A 56 -17.48 8.06 8.03
C VAL A 56 -17.48 6.55 7.76
N ILE A 57 -18.62 6.04 7.31
CA ILE A 57 -18.78 4.64 6.93
C ILE A 57 -18.47 4.47 5.45
N PHE A 58 -17.54 3.56 5.15
CA PHE A 58 -17.17 3.14 3.82
C PHE A 58 -17.66 1.73 3.53
N GLU A 59 -17.92 1.44 2.27
CA GLU A 59 -18.32 0.12 1.77
C GLU A 59 -17.47 -0.26 0.58
N LEU A 60 -17.06 -1.54 0.51
CA LEU A 60 -16.40 -2.10 -0.66
C LEU A 60 -17.46 -2.46 -1.71
N ILE A 61 -17.54 -1.67 -2.77
CA ILE A 61 -18.55 -1.83 -3.83
C ILE A 61 -18.07 -2.69 -4.99
N SER A 62 -16.76 -2.83 -5.19
CA SER A 62 -16.18 -3.61 -6.28
C SER A 62 -14.73 -3.99 -5.96
N GLY A 63 -14.29 -5.14 -6.48
CA GLY A 63 -12.90 -5.54 -6.46
C GLY A 63 -12.58 -6.68 -5.52
N GLU A 64 -11.31 -6.81 -5.19
CA GLU A 64 -10.77 -7.87 -4.34
C GLU A 64 -10.88 -7.51 -2.85
N PRO A 65 -11.00 -8.54 -1.96
CA PRO A 65 -10.97 -8.29 -0.51
C PRO A 65 -9.67 -7.61 -0.09
N VAL A 66 -9.78 -6.63 0.79
CA VAL A 66 -8.66 -5.79 1.24
C VAL A 66 -8.52 -5.88 2.76
N ARG A 67 -7.28 -5.97 3.25
CA ARG A 67 -7.00 -5.93 4.68
C ARG A 67 -6.91 -4.48 5.16
N LEU A 68 -7.62 -4.17 6.23
CA LEU A 68 -7.60 -2.81 6.81
C LEU A 68 -6.22 -2.40 7.30
N SER A 69 -5.40 -3.33 7.77
CA SER A 69 -4.01 -3.07 8.20
C SER A 69 -3.10 -2.60 7.06
N ASP A 70 -3.42 -2.98 5.83
CA ASP A 70 -2.58 -2.74 4.65
C ASP A 70 -3.01 -1.48 3.87
N ILE A 71 -4.07 -0.81 4.34
CA ILE A 71 -4.62 0.39 3.72
C ILE A 71 -4.09 1.65 4.42
N ARG A 72 -3.78 2.66 3.63
CA ARG A 72 -3.54 4.01 4.08
C ARG A 72 -4.59 4.94 3.44
N VAL A 73 -5.20 5.78 4.24
CA VAL A 73 -6.13 6.80 3.75
C VAL A 73 -5.52 8.19 3.90
N VAL A 74 -5.63 8.97 2.85
CA VAL A 74 -5.30 10.40 2.85
C VAL A 74 -6.61 11.17 2.79
N LEU A 75 -6.83 11.98 3.81
CA LEU A 75 -7.98 12.85 3.93
C LEU A 75 -7.60 14.27 3.56
N GLY A 76 -8.53 15.02 3.01
CA GLY A 76 -8.37 16.43 2.73
C GLY A 76 -9.71 17.15 2.81
N VAL A 77 -9.67 18.48 2.86
CA VAL A 77 -10.85 19.32 2.77
C VAL A 77 -10.84 20.00 1.41
N ARG A 78 -11.91 19.83 0.64
CA ARG A 78 -11.98 20.39 -0.72
C ARG A 78 -11.87 21.91 -0.71
N GLU A 79 -12.48 22.55 0.26
CA GLU A 79 -12.52 23.99 0.43
C GLU A 79 -11.18 24.58 0.91
N ASP A 80 -10.32 23.73 1.50
CA ASP A 80 -8.99 24.12 2.00
C ASP A 80 -7.95 23.04 1.71
N SER A 81 -7.28 23.17 0.57
CA SER A 81 -6.26 22.22 0.10
C SER A 81 -5.00 22.14 0.97
N THR A 82 -4.85 23.05 1.95
CA THR A 82 -3.72 23.01 2.90
C THR A 82 -3.97 22.01 4.03
N LYS A 83 -5.23 21.65 4.26
CA LYS A 83 -5.64 20.69 5.28
C LYS A 83 -5.64 19.29 4.72
N THR A 84 -4.56 18.56 4.95
CA THR A 84 -4.44 17.15 4.57
C THR A 84 -3.94 16.33 5.74
N LEU A 85 -4.45 15.09 5.86
CA LEU A 85 -4.09 14.15 6.91
C LEU A 85 -3.91 12.76 6.32
N SER A 86 -2.84 12.08 6.67
CA SER A 86 -2.60 10.70 6.27
C SER A 86 -2.72 9.78 7.49
N LEU A 87 -3.63 8.82 7.42
CA LEU A 87 -3.89 7.83 8.45
C LEU A 87 -3.57 6.44 7.91
N CYS A 88 -2.84 5.65 8.68
CA CYS A 88 -2.61 4.24 8.38
C CYS A 88 -3.65 3.40 9.13
N GLY A 89 -4.18 2.38 8.48
CA GLY A 89 -5.08 1.34 8.94
C GLY A 89 -5.59 1.43 10.38
N GLU A 90 -5.29 0.44 11.19
CA GLU A 90 -5.59 0.51 12.63
C GLU A 90 -4.63 1.49 13.34
N PRO A 91 -5.12 2.27 14.33
CA PRO A 91 -6.43 2.18 15.00
C PRO A 91 -7.55 3.03 14.37
N HIS A 92 -7.31 3.77 13.28
CA HIS A 92 -8.24 4.76 12.73
C HIS A 92 -9.36 4.15 11.88
N LEU A 93 -9.13 2.98 11.30
CA LEU A 93 -10.12 2.23 10.54
C LEU A 93 -10.68 1.09 11.39
N LYS A 94 -11.96 1.14 11.70
CA LYS A 94 -12.66 0.13 12.50
C LYS A 94 -13.55 -0.74 11.61
N GLY A 95 -13.33 -2.04 11.65
CA GLY A 95 -14.11 -3.02 10.89
C GLY A 95 -13.55 -4.43 11.07
N THR A 96 -13.93 -5.30 10.17
CA THR A 96 -13.36 -6.64 10.09
C THR A 96 -11.92 -6.54 9.55
N GLU A 97 -11.02 -7.39 9.98
CA GLU A 97 -9.61 -7.40 9.54
C GLU A 97 -9.48 -7.41 8.00
N THR A 98 -10.36 -8.17 7.34
CA THR A 98 -10.46 -8.23 5.87
C THR A 98 -11.84 -7.80 5.44
N ILE A 99 -11.91 -6.80 4.56
CA ILE A 99 -13.13 -6.24 3.99
C ILE A 99 -13.39 -6.92 2.66
N GLY A 100 -14.51 -7.63 2.55
CA GLY A 100 -15.01 -8.21 1.30
C GLY A 100 -16.08 -7.36 0.64
N LEU A 101 -16.55 -7.81 -0.52
CA LEU A 101 -17.60 -7.13 -1.29
C LEU A 101 -18.88 -6.93 -0.46
N GLY A 102 -19.35 -5.70 -0.32
CA GLY A 102 -20.51 -5.33 0.47
C GLY A 102 -20.24 -5.15 1.97
N ASP A 103 -19.01 -5.43 2.43
CA ASP A 103 -18.63 -5.18 3.81
C ASP A 103 -18.39 -3.69 4.05
N ARG A 104 -18.62 -3.29 5.30
CA ARG A 104 -18.48 -1.89 5.75
C ARG A 104 -17.42 -1.77 6.82
N PHE A 105 -16.74 -0.64 6.80
CA PHE A 105 -15.84 -0.23 7.86
C PHE A 105 -16.00 1.26 8.13
N THR A 106 -15.58 1.70 9.32
CA THR A 106 -15.73 3.08 9.76
C THR A 106 -14.36 3.74 9.87
N LEU A 107 -14.20 4.89 9.25
CA LEU A 107 -13.11 5.80 9.54
C LEU A 107 -13.49 6.60 10.79
N GLU A 108 -12.75 6.41 11.87
CA GLU A 108 -13.06 6.99 13.16
C GLU A 108 -12.97 8.51 13.13
N GLY A 109 -14.04 9.18 13.54
CA GLY A 109 -14.13 10.62 13.69
C GLY A 109 -14.82 10.95 14.99
N VAL A 110 -14.56 12.11 15.52
CA VAL A 110 -15.19 12.62 16.75
C VAL A 110 -15.98 13.87 16.41
N PRO A 111 -17.26 13.95 16.82
CA PRO A 111 -18.03 15.19 16.64
C PRO A 111 -17.34 16.36 17.34
N ASP A 112 -17.20 17.47 16.64
CA ASP A 112 -16.64 18.71 17.17
C ASP A 112 -17.62 19.85 16.97
N THR A 113 -17.40 20.98 17.64
CA THR A 113 -18.27 22.17 17.59
C THR A 113 -18.36 22.71 16.14
N GLY A 114 -19.40 22.27 15.42
CA GLY A 114 -19.68 22.70 14.04
C GLY A 114 -19.04 21.82 12.96
N GLY A 115 -18.69 20.56 13.26
CA GLY A 115 -18.15 19.64 12.28
C GLY A 115 -17.70 18.29 12.85
N MET A 116 -16.77 17.68 12.18
CA MET A 116 -16.17 16.41 12.59
C MET A 116 -14.65 16.50 12.59
N LYS A 117 -14.05 15.93 13.61
CA LYS A 117 -12.59 15.86 13.78
C LYS A 117 -12.09 14.44 13.51
N PHE A 118 -11.13 14.32 12.60
CA PHE A 118 -10.39 13.09 12.31
C PHE A 118 -8.95 13.31 12.78
N ASP A 119 -8.57 12.75 13.91
CA ASP A 119 -7.27 12.96 14.55
C ASP A 119 -6.92 14.47 14.67
N SER A 120 -6.08 15.00 13.79
CA SER A 120 -5.69 16.42 13.74
C SER A 120 -6.45 17.25 12.70
N LEU A 121 -7.24 16.62 11.82
CA LEU A 121 -8.02 17.28 10.76
C LEU A 121 -9.42 17.60 11.26
N ILE A 122 -9.80 18.88 11.20
CA ILE A 122 -11.17 19.35 11.49
C ILE A 122 -11.85 19.73 10.19
N VAL A 123 -12.99 19.10 9.91
CA VAL A 123 -13.87 19.37 8.77
C VAL A 123 -15.15 20.01 9.29
N GLN A 124 -15.52 21.17 8.78
CA GLN A 124 -16.73 21.88 9.22
C GLN A 124 -17.99 21.31 8.58
N ASN A 125 -19.13 21.49 9.24
CA ASN A 125 -20.42 21.12 8.66
C ASN A 125 -20.67 21.88 7.36
N GLY A 126 -20.91 21.13 6.30
CA GLY A 126 -21.12 21.68 4.96
C GLY A 126 -19.91 21.60 4.05
N ASP A 127 -18.71 21.38 4.60
CA ASP A 127 -17.51 21.16 3.82
C ASP A 127 -17.49 19.73 3.22
N HIS A 128 -16.70 19.57 2.18
CA HIS A 128 -16.50 18.27 1.54
C HIS A 128 -15.19 17.63 2.02
N LEU A 129 -15.32 16.50 2.70
CA LEU A 129 -14.20 15.64 3.04
C LEU A 129 -13.82 14.86 1.79
N THR A 130 -12.61 15.05 1.29
CA THR A 130 -12.03 14.25 0.22
C THR A 130 -11.23 13.11 0.82
N TYR A 131 -11.31 11.94 0.23
CA TYR A 131 -10.55 10.78 0.67
C TYR A 131 -9.87 10.08 -0.49
N ARG A 132 -8.70 9.52 -0.23
CA ARG A 132 -7.97 8.70 -1.18
C ARG A 132 -7.31 7.54 -0.45
N PHE A 133 -7.64 6.33 -0.87
CA PHE A 133 -7.07 5.10 -0.32
C PHE A 133 -5.87 4.65 -1.14
N TYR A 134 -4.84 4.23 -0.42
CA TYR A 134 -3.59 3.69 -0.96
C TYR A 134 -3.35 2.29 -0.42
N ASP A 135 -2.77 1.44 -1.24
CA ASP A 135 -2.31 0.13 -0.84
C ASP A 135 -0.94 0.18 -0.12
N SER A 136 -0.46 -0.96 0.34
CA SER A 136 0.84 -1.09 1.00
C SER A 136 2.04 -0.76 0.08
N THR A 137 1.81 -0.55 -1.23
CA THR A 137 2.82 -0.16 -2.22
C THR A 137 2.73 1.32 -2.61
N ASP A 138 1.97 2.12 -1.83
CA ASP A 138 1.71 3.54 -2.08
C ASP A 138 1.00 3.85 -3.42
N ARG A 139 0.24 2.88 -3.93
CA ARG A 139 -0.58 3.09 -5.13
C ARG A 139 -2.01 3.44 -4.74
N PRO A 140 -2.57 4.53 -5.28
CA PRO A 140 -3.96 4.86 -5.03
C PRO A 140 -4.87 3.86 -5.76
N PHE A 141 -5.87 3.35 -5.07
CA PHE A 141 -6.84 2.42 -5.67
C PHE A 141 -8.28 2.89 -5.56
N SER A 142 -8.60 3.79 -4.64
CA SER A 142 -9.94 4.37 -4.54
C SER A 142 -9.88 5.81 -4.03
N SER A 143 -10.80 6.66 -4.50
CA SER A 143 -10.90 8.05 -4.05
C SER A 143 -12.30 8.58 -4.26
N GLY A 144 -12.69 9.56 -3.45
CA GLY A 144 -13.97 10.23 -3.55
C GLY A 144 -14.09 11.40 -2.61
N GLU A 145 -15.32 11.88 -2.47
CA GLU A 145 -15.67 12.95 -1.56
C GLU A 145 -17.01 12.69 -0.89
N ILE A 146 -17.18 13.16 0.33
CA ILE A 146 -18.45 13.13 1.06
C ILE A 146 -18.63 14.44 1.80
N ARG A 147 -19.86 14.91 1.87
CA ARG A 147 -20.20 16.13 2.62
C ARG A 147 -20.43 15.78 4.09
N ILE A 148 -19.78 16.55 4.97
CA ILE A 148 -19.94 16.45 6.43
C ILE A 148 -21.09 17.32 6.90
#